data_bca47448046ccf78188dbb0e66b5fd34
#
_entry.id   bca47448046ccf78188dbb0e66b5fd34
#
_cell.length_a   1.000
_cell.length_b   1.000
_cell.length_c   1.000
_cell.angle_alpha   90.00
_cell.angle_beta   90.00
_cell.angle_gamma   90.00
#
_symmetry.space_group_name_H-M   'P 1'
#
loop_
_entity.id
_entity.type
_entity.pdbx_description
1 polymer ?
#
loop_
_entity_poly.entity_id
_entity_poly.type
_entity_poly.pdbx_seq_one_letter_code
_entity_poly.pdbx_strand_id
1 'polypeptide(L)'
;MSSYLIVRSLFRGCNTASVRRISSKASSSTAKEKWDIFAGVLVERLPVITKTLTPLEANFKTMLGQIEFENSLKSNHEIRKETEKRQVELLKAGKLDLDSEALKQTAQDLEDAYNDEFSKFKPAPRITEADTKSLNRKLEETLILLTEHKLGDKCLYILPQGKHVTGESLRQTAERVLKDAGGEALSVSFYGNAPVGFHKYKYPSTARQETVGAKIFFFRCVLKPQTANISGKNVKW
;
A
#
# COMPACT_ATOMS: atom_id res chain seq x y z
N MET A 1 39.31 9.49 3.49
CA MET A 1 39.66 8.61 4.61
C MET A 1 38.94 9.09 5.86
N SER A 2 38.28 8.25 6.57
CA SER A 2 37.56 8.48 7.85
C SER A 2 36.06 8.68 7.79
N SER A 3 35.30 7.62 7.55
CA SER A 3 33.86 7.54 7.83
C SER A 3 33.39 6.09 8.08
N TYR A 4 34.21 5.24 8.68
CA TYR A 4 33.91 3.83 8.97
C TYR A 4 33.94 3.47 10.46
N LEU A 5 33.68 4.40 11.38
CA LEU A 5 33.85 4.15 12.82
C LEU A 5 32.63 4.43 13.73
N ILE A 6 31.41 4.50 13.23
CA ILE A 6 30.22 4.77 14.09
C ILE A 6 29.19 3.64 14.18
N VAL A 7 29.47 2.45 13.67
CA VAL A 7 28.50 1.33 13.76
C VAL A 7 28.93 0.21 14.72
N ARG A 8 29.93 0.41 15.57
CA ARG A 8 30.45 -0.66 16.45
C ARG A 8 30.12 -0.55 17.94
N SER A 9 29.20 0.29 18.38
CA SER A 9 28.93 0.47 19.83
C SER A 9 27.53 0.07 20.31
N LEU A 10 26.70 -0.58 19.51
CA LEU A 10 25.32 -0.98 19.91
C LEU A 10 25.12 -2.48 20.20
N PHE A 11 26.18 -3.29 20.19
CA PHE A 11 26.09 -4.72 20.53
C PHE A 11 27.02 -5.10 21.69
N ARG A 12 26.94 -4.38 22.82
CA ARG A 12 27.46 -4.87 24.08
C ARG A 12 26.34 -4.88 25.11
N GLY A 13 25.77 -6.04 25.34
CA GLY A 13 24.76 -6.24 26.39
C GLY A 13 23.99 -7.53 26.28
N CYS A 14 24.55 -8.60 25.71
CA CYS A 14 23.97 -9.92 25.90
C CYS A 14 24.62 -10.55 27.15
N ASN A 15 24.02 -10.28 28.31
CA ASN A 15 24.31 -10.98 29.56
C ASN A 15 24.02 -12.46 29.35
N THR A 16 25.05 -13.28 29.54
CA THR A 16 24.96 -14.72 29.74
C THR A 16 24.10 -15.01 30.96
N ALA A 17 22.79 -15.05 30.76
CA ALA A 17 21.87 -15.49 31.79
C ALA A 17 22.07 -16.99 32.03
N SER A 18 22.55 -17.28 33.22
CA SER A 18 22.60 -18.55 33.91
C SER A 18 21.55 -19.55 33.43
N VAL A 19 21.98 -20.67 32.87
CA VAL A 19 21.14 -21.84 32.63
C VAL A 19 20.63 -22.37 33.98
N ARG A 20 19.47 -21.90 34.38
CA ARG A 20 18.76 -22.56 35.51
C ARG A 20 18.31 -23.92 34.99
N ARG A 21 18.88 -24.97 35.58
CA ARG A 21 18.35 -26.34 35.52
C ARG A 21 16.89 -26.28 35.92
N ILE A 22 16.01 -26.44 34.93
CA ILE A 22 14.60 -26.64 35.18
C ILE A 22 14.48 -28.07 35.71
N SER A 23 14.39 -28.18 37.05
CA SER A 23 13.97 -29.40 37.71
C SER A 23 12.63 -29.82 37.11
N SER A 24 12.58 -30.98 36.51
CA SER A 24 11.36 -31.59 36.00
C SER A 24 10.47 -31.98 37.18
N LYS A 25 9.67 -31.03 37.68
CA LYS A 25 8.48 -31.40 38.44
C LYS A 25 7.57 -32.14 37.44
N ALA A 26 7.35 -33.43 37.74
CA ALA A 26 6.33 -34.22 37.09
C ALA A 26 5.00 -33.46 37.20
N SER A 27 4.58 -32.86 36.09
CA SER A 27 3.29 -32.21 36.00
C SER A 27 2.25 -33.34 35.98
N SER A 28 1.42 -33.39 37.02
CA SER A 28 0.12 -34.04 36.98
C SER A 28 -0.50 -33.80 35.60
N SER A 29 -1.03 -34.83 34.97
CA SER A 29 -1.70 -34.81 33.67
C SER A 29 -2.91 -33.88 33.76
N THR A 30 -2.67 -32.59 33.63
CA THR A 30 -3.73 -31.63 33.35
C THR A 30 -4.26 -31.96 31.95
N ALA A 31 -5.52 -32.38 31.89
CA ALA A 31 -6.23 -32.63 30.64
C ALA A 31 -5.91 -31.50 29.69
N LYS A 32 -5.33 -31.81 28.50
CA LYS A 32 -4.92 -30.81 27.51
C LYS A 32 -6.15 -29.98 27.14
N GLU A 33 -6.13 -28.70 27.47
CA GLU A 33 -7.19 -27.76 27.11
C GLU A 33 -7.40 -27.81 25.62
N LYS A 34 -8.61 -28.13 25.17
CA LYS A 34 -8.97 -28.11 23.75
C LYS A 34 -9.18 -26.66 23.31
N TRP A 35 -8.61 -26.33 22.14
CA TRP A 35 -8.71 -25.03 21.51
C TRP A 35 -9.31 -25.18 20.13
N ASP A 36 -10.24 -24.30 19.78
CA ASP A 36 -10.69 -24.18 18.40
C ASP A 36 -9.59 -23.54 17.55
N ILE A 37 -9.40 -24.06 16.36
CA ILE A 37 -8.42 -23.54 15.41
C ILE A 37 -9.19 -22.75 14.34
N PHE A 38 -8.78 -21.51 14.11
CA PHE A 38 -9.33 -20.62 13.09
C PHE A 38 -8.24 -20.16 12.14
N ALA A 39 -8.60 -19.99 10.88
CA ALA A 39 -7.81 -19.25 9.93
C ALA A 39 -8.45 -17.87 9.69
N GLY A 40 -7.68 -16.82 9.88
CA GLY A 40 -8.05 -15.45 9.55
C GLY A 40 -7.29 -14.99 8.31
N VAL A 41 -7.87 -14.10 7.52
CA VAL A 41 -7.24 -13.60 6.30
C VAL A 41 -7.19 -12.08 6.29
N LEU A 42 -6.00 -11.56 6.06
CA LEU A 42 -5.74 -10.14 5.84
C LEU A 42 -5.63 -9.91 4.33
N VAL A 43 -6.68 -9.41 3.72
CA VAL A 43 -6.69 -9.02 2.30
C VAL A 43 -6.34 -7.55 2.19
N GLU A 44 -5.27 -7.25 1.48
CA GLU A 44 -4.78 -5.89 1.27
C GLU A 44 -4.99 -5.46 -0.18
N ARG A 45 -5.53 -4.28 -0.38
CA ARG A 45 -5.44 -3.53 -1.62
C ARG A 45 -4.28 -2.54 -1.49
N LEU A 46 -3.22 -2.75 -2.26
CA LEU A 46 -2.06 -1.86 -2.28
C LEU A 46 -2.44 -0.46 -2.81
N PRO A 47 -1.68 0.60 -2.48
CA PRO A 47 -1.86 1.92 -3.07
C PRO A 47 -1.82 1.85 -4.59
N VAL A 48 -2.70 2.59 -5.26
CA VAL A 48 -2.77 2.67 -6.74
C VAL A 48 -2.01 3.87 -7.25
N ILE A 49 -2.04 4.97 -6.49
CA ILE A 49 -1.34 6.22 -6.81
C ILE A 49 -0.30 6.54 -5.73
N THR A 50 0.69 7.34 -6.10
CA THR A 50 1.70 7.81 -5.16
C THR A 50 1.07 8.71 -4.11
N LYS A 51 1.57 8.60 -2.88
CA LYS A 51 1.12 9.42 -1.77
C LYS A 51 1.43 10.89 -2.01
N THR A 52 0.51 11.74 -1.62
CA THR A 52 0.71 13.19 -1.65
C THR A 52 1.89 13.57 -0.74
N LEU A 53 2.81 14.37 -1.26
CA LEU A 53 3.99 14.81 -0.52
C LEU A 53 3.57 15.71 0.66
N THR A 54 4.25 15.54 1.78
CA THR A 54 4.16 16.49 2.89
C THR A 54 4.75 17.84 2.47
N PRO A 55 4.37 18.96 3.12
CA PRO A 55 4.93 20.29 2.79
C PRO A 55 6.46 20.31 2.85
N LEU A 56 7.07 19.59 3.80
CA LEU A 56 8.52 19.49 3.92
C LEU A 56 9.14 18.76 2.73
N GLU A 57 8.57 17.61 2.34
CA GLU A 57 9.03 16.84 1.18
C GLU A 57 8.85 17.63 -0.12
N ALA A 58 7.76 18.37 -0.28
CA ALA A 58 7.50 19.21 -1.43
C ALA A 58 8.56 20.32 -1.55
N ASN A 59 8.85 21.03 -0.44
CA ASN A 59 9.88 22.07 -0.39
C ASN A 59 11.26 21.50 -0.70
N PHE A 60 11.59 20.34 -0.13
CA PHE A 60 12.86 19.66 -0.40
C PHE A 60 12.99 19.25 -1.88
N LYS A 61 11.92 18.69 -2.45
CA LYS A 61 11.89 18.34 -3.88
C LYS A 61 12.06 19.57 -4.78
N THR A 62 11.44 20.69 -4.42
CA THR A 62 11.60 21.96 -5.17
C THR A 62 13.04 22.45 -5.11
N MET A 63 13.64 22.43 -3.91
CA MET A 63 15.05 22.81 -3.73
C MET A 63 16.01 21.91 -4.54
N LEU A 64 15.80 20.59 -4.50
CA LEU A 64 16.61 19.65 -5.31
C LEU A 64 16.42 19.91 -6.82
N GLY A 65 15.18 20.14 -7.26
CA GLY A 65 14.89 20.47 -8.65
C GLY A 65 15.56 21.76 -9.11
N GLN A 66 15.66 22.75 -8.24
CA GLN A 66 16.38 24.00 -8.54
C GLN A 66 17.88 23.74 -8.68
N ILE A 67 18.50 23.00 -7.77
CA ILE A 67 19.93 22.63 -7.84
C ILE A 67 20.22 21.81 -9.12
N GLU A 68 19.33 20.88 -9.44
CA GLU A 68 19.44 20.07 -10.64
C GLU A 68 19.34 20.94 -11.91
N PHE A 69 18.39 21.87 -11.95
CA PHE A 69 18.25 22.82 -13.05
C PHE A 69 19.48 23.72 -13.24
N GLU A 70 20.03 24.26 -12.15
CA GLU A 70 21.23 25.11 -12.17
C GLU A 70 22.47 24.37 -12.69
N ASN A 71 22.58 23.06 -12.42
CA ASN A 71 23.71 22.23 -12.83
C ASN A 71 23.46 21.47 -14.14
N SER A 72 22.24 21.52 -14.70
CA SER A 72 21.90 20.83 -15.94
C SER A 72 22.41 21.55 -17.18
N LEU A 73 22.63 20.80 -18.26
CA LEU A 73 22.85 21.38 -19.58
C LEU A 73 21.55 21.94 -20.12
N LYS A 74 21.66 23.03 -20.91
CA LYS A 74 20.49 23.63 -21.56
C LYS A 74 19.86 22.64 -22.54
N SER A 75 18.53 22.54 -22.49
CA SER A 75 17.75 21.78 -23.45
C SER A 75 17.74 22.44 -24.83
N ASN A 76 17.45 21.66 -25.87
CA ASN A 76 17.30 22.20 -27.24
C ASN A 76 16.23 23.30 -27.32
N HIS A 77 15.18 23.19 -26.49
CA HIS A 77 14.13 24.19 -26.44
C HIS A 77 14.62 25.51 -25.82
N GLU A 78 15.41 25.48 -24.75
CA GLU A 78 16.00 26.67 -24.14
C GLU A 78 16.99 27.36 -25.12
N ILE A 79 17.83 26.57 -25.79
CA ILE A 79 18.76 27.09 -26.80
C ILE A 79 17.99 27.77 -27.97
N ARG A 80 16.91 27.14 -28.40
CA ARG A 80 16.03 27.71 -29.44
C ARG A 80 15.42 29.02 -28.98
N LYS A 81 14.86 29.07 -27.77
CA LYS A 81 14.27 30.29 -27.16
C LYS A 81 15.29 31.43 -27.04
N GLU A 82 16.55 31.12 -26.68
CA GLU A 82 17.63 32.12 -26.67
C GLU A 82 18.00 32.61 -28.05
N THR A 83 18.10 31.71 -29.04
CA THR A 83 18.45 32.09 -30.40
C THR A 83 17.33 32.95 -31.03
N GLU A 84 16.08 32.62 -30.82
CA GLU A 84 14.93 33.42 -31.28
C GLU A 84 14.93 34.81 -30.64
N LYS A 85 15.21 34.93 -29.34
CA LYS A 85 15.35 36.24 -28.68
C LYS A 85 16.43 37.10 -29.33
N ARG A 86 17.62 36.52 -29.60
CA ARG A 86 18.70 37.23 -30.27
C ARG A 86 18.31 37.64 -31.70
N GLN A 87 17.59 36.80 -32.45
CA GLN A 87 17.08 37.12 -33.76
C GLN A 87 16.10 38.29 -33.75
N VAL A 88 15.16 38.30 -32.80
CA VAL A 88 14.22 39.41 -32.60
C VAL A 88 14.94 40.72 -32.26
N GLU A 89 16.01 40.67 -31.45
CA GLU A 89 16.83 41.85 -31.14
C GLU A 89 17.57 42.35 -32.38
N LEU A 90 18.12 41.47 -33.22
CA LEU A 90 18.78 41.82 -34.48
C LEU A 90 17.81 42.40 -35.51
N LEU A 91 16.58 41.87 -35.59
CA LEU A 91 15.50 42.43 -36.40
C LEU A 91 15.14 43.85 -35.97
N LYS A 92 14.99 44.09 -34.66
CA LYS A 92 14.72 45.42 -34.10
C LYS A 92 15.86 46.42 -34.40
N ALA A 93 17.09 45.91 -34.49
CA ALA A 93 18.26 46.68 -34.82
C ALA A 93 18.44 46.89 -36.34
N GLY A 94 17.54 46.39 -37.21
CA GLY A 94 17.58 46.53 -38.64
C GLY A 94 18.71 45.74 -39.31
N LYS A 95 19.25 44.73 -38.65
CA LYS A 95 20.42 43.92 -39.12
C LYS A 95 20.04 42.58 -39.76
N LEU A 96 18.74 42.23 -39.80
CA LEU A 96 18.24 40.97 -40.32
C LEU A 96 17.02 41.22 -41.22
N ASP A 97 16.90 40.48 -42.33
CA ASP A 97 15.74 40.53 -43.22
C ASP A 97 14.62 39.63 -42.68
N LEU A 98 13.37 40.05 -42.87
CA LEU A 98 12.13 39.43 -42.39
C LEU A 98 11.81 38.06 -43.02
N ASP A 99 12.50 37.65 -44.09
CA ASP A 99 12.17 36.46 -44.87
C ASP A 99 12.81 35.15 -44.38
N SER A 100 13.41 35.12 -43.20
CA SER A 100 14.00 33.88 -42.69
C SER A 100 12.92 32.90 -42.25
N GLU A 101 12.91 31.69 -42.82
CA GLU A 101 11.99 30.58 -42.46
C GLU A 101 12.01 30.23 -40.96
N ALA A 102 13.07 30.62 -40.24
CA ALA A 102 13.25 30.39 -38.81
C ALA A 102 12.19 31.10 -37.92
N LEU A 103 11.49 32.10 -38.48
CA LEU A 103 10.47 32.89 -37.76
C LEU A 103 9.04 32.34 -37.92
N LYS A 104 8.83 31.33 -38.75
CA LYS A 104 7.48 30.80 -39.05
C LYS A 104 6.83 30.07 -37.88
N GLN A 105 7.60 29.52 -36.97
CA GLN A 105 7.09 28.86 -35.79
C GLN A 105 8.04 29.08 -34.62
N THR A 106 7.63 29.87 -33.66
CA THR A 106 8.45 30.20 -32.49
C THR A 106 8.40 29.11 -31.43
N ALA A 107 9.37 29.12 -30.51
CA ALA A 107 9.35 28.20 -29.35
C ALA A 107 8.11 28.46 -28.47
N GLN A 108 7.63 29.70 -28.43
CA GLN A 108 6.40 30.05 -27.71
C GLN A 108 5.16 29.45 -28.35
N ASP A 109 5.05 29.50 -29.70
CA ASP A 109 3.92 28.89 -30.43
C ASP A 109 3.83 27.38 -30.16
N LEU A 110 4.99 26.71 -30.00
CA LEU A 110 5.04 25.30 -29.64
C LEU A 110 4.59 25.07 -28.19
N GLU A 111 5.02 25.91 -27.24
CA GLU A 111 4.55 25.84 -25.84
C GLU A 111 3.03 26.02 -25.76
N ASP A 112 2.50 26.99 -26.48
CA ASP A 112 1.06 27.28 -26.51
C ASP A 112 0.27 26.14 -27.15
N ALA A 113 0.77 25.56 -28.24
CA ALA A 113 0.16 24.39 -28.88
C ALA A 113 0.14 23.15 -27.95
N TYR A 114 1.24 22.90 -27.24
CA TYR A 114 1.28 21.80 -26.26
C TYR A 114 0.40 22.06 -25.04
N ASN A 115 0.30 23.28 -24.56
CA ASN A 115 -0.62 23.65 -23.49
C ASN A 115 -2.09 23.47 -23.91
N ASP A 116 -2.43 23.84 -25.16
CA ASP A 116 -3.75 23.63 -25.73
C ASP A 116 -4.07 22.13 -25.87
N GLU A 117 -3.10 21.33 -26.29
CA GLU A 117 -3.25 19.88 -26.33
C GLU A 117 -3.43 19.30 -24.95
N PHE A 118 -2.60 19.71 -23.99
CA PHE A 118 -2.69 19.27 -22.58
C PHE A 118 -4.02 19.65 -21.95
N SER A 119 -4.57 20.82 -22.24
CA SER A 119 -5.86 21.28 -21.72
C SER A 119 -7.04 20.43 -22.16
N LYS A 120 -6.92 19.67 -23.25
CA LYS A 120 -7.92 18.73 -23.74
C LYS A 120 -8.00 17.46 -22.87
N PHE A 121 -6.91 17.12 -22.17
CA PHE A 121 -6.90 16.02 -21.20
C PHE A 121 -7.65 16.43 -19.95
N LYS A 122 -8.88 15.95 -19.82
CA LYS A 122 -9.65 16.14 -18.59
C LYS A 122 -9.24 15.06 -17.57
N PRO A 123 -8.66 15.41 -16.43
CA PRO A 123 -8.38 14.43 -15.39
C PRO A 123 -9.71 13.80 -14.93
N ALA A 124 -9.67 12.50 -14.64
CA ALA A 124 -10.82 11.83 -14.07
C ALA A 124 -11.24 12.53 -12.77
N PRO A 125 -12.55 12.69 -12.51
CA PRO A 125 -13.01 13.30 -11.27
C PRO A 125 -12.50 12.48 -10.08
N ARG A 126 -12.05 13.16 -9.04
CA ARG A 126 -11.66 12.48 -7.78
C ARG A 126 -12.86 11.73 -7.26
N ILE A 127 -12.67 10.44 -7.00
CA ILE A 127 -13.71 9.57 -6.51
C ILE A 127 -14.06 10.01 -5.08
N THR A 128 -15.35 10.18 -4.82
CA THR A 128 -15.86 10.57 -3.52
C THR A 128 -15.62 9.45 -2.51
N GLU A 129 -14.96 9.75 -1.40
CA GLU A 129 -14.58 8.77 -0.36
C GLU A 129 -15.75 8.20 0.46
N ALA A 130 -16.98 8.59 0.14
CA ALA A 130 -18.17 8.25 0.91
C ALA A 130 -18.54 6.77 0.91
N ASP A 131 -18.20 6.03 -0.16
CA ASP A 131 -18.56 4.62 -0.27
C ASP A 131 -17.51 3.68 0.31
N THR A 132 -17.77 3.16 1.51
CA THR A 132 -16.88 2.21 2.20
C THR A 132 -16.84 0.82 1.57
N LYS A 133 -17.68 0.55 0.57
CA LYS A 133 -17.69 -0.72 -0.17
C LYS A 133 -16.87 -0.66 -1.45
N SER A 134 -16.53 0.54 -1.92
CA SER A 134 -15.76 0.73 -3.14
C SER A 134 -14.27 0.53 -2.92
N LEU A 135 -13.63 -0.19 -3.84
CA LEU A 135 -12.17 -0.33 -3.91
C LEU A 135 -11.46 0.95 -4.40
N ASN A 136 -12.21 1.84 -5.06
CA ASN A 136 -11.69 3.05 -5.67
C ASN A 136 -11.65 4.24 -4.71
N ARG A 137 -11.60 3.99 -3.41
CA ARG A 137 -11.42 5.01 -2.37
C ARG A 137 -9.98 5.00 -1.88
N LYS A 138 -9.53 6.12 -1.29
CA LYS A 138 -8.20 6.25 -0.65
C LYS A 138 -7.09 5.60 -1.48
N LEU A 139 -6.96 6.01 -2.74
CA LEU A 139 -6.06 5.39 -3.70
C LEU A 139 -4.57 5.50 -3.30
N GLU A 140 -4.24 6.45 -2.45
CA GLU A 140 -2.90 6.67 -1.89
C GLU A 140 -2.55 5.73 -0.72
N GLU A 141 -3.56 5.08 -0.12
CA GLU A 141 -3.41 4.25 1.08
C GLU A 141 -3.69 2.78 0.79
N THR A 142 -3.25 1.93 1.71
CA THR A 142 -3.60 0.51 1.71
C THR A 142 -4.96 0.32 2.36
N LEU A 143 -5.88 -0.36 1.68
CA LEU A 143 -7.16 -0.77 2.25
C LEU A 143 -7.12 -2.22 2.71
N ILE A 144 -7.89 -2.52 3.74
CA ILE A 144 -8.03 -3.86 4.31
C ILE A 144 -9.49 -4.29 4.24
N LEU A 145 -9.72 -5.53 3.81
CA LEU A 145 -11.03 -6.14 3.76
C LEU A 145 -11.52 -6.49 5.17
N LEU A 146 -12.69 -5.99 5.52
CA LEU A 146 -13.39 -6.34 6.75
C LEU A 146 -14.74 -6.98 6.42
N THR A 147 -15.12 -7.98 7.20
CA THR A 147 -16.41 -8.65 7.12
C THR A 147 -17.19 -8.47 8.40
N GLU A 148 -18.51 -8.38 8.27
CA GLU A 148 -19.39 -8.31 9.41
C GLU A 148 -19.55 -9.70 10.05
N HIS A 149 -19.20 -9.79 11.33
CA HIS A 149 -19.37 -10.99 12.14
C HIS A 149 -20.22 -10.70 13.37
N LYS A 150 -21.18 -11.57 13.62
CA LYS A 150 -21.98 -11.51 14.86
C LYS A 150 -21.19 -12.17 15.99
N LEU A 151 -20.79 -11.37 16.97
CA LEU A 151 -20.09 -11.81 18.19
C LEU A 151 -21.02 -11.55 19.39
N GLY A 152 -21.70 -12.60 19.85
CA GLY A 152 -22.76 -12.45 20.86
C GLY A 152 -23.91 -11.61 20.32
N ASP A 153 -24.23 -10.52 21.00
CA ASP A 153 -25.32 -9.59 20.63
C ASP A 153 -24.90 -8.47 19.69
N LYS A 154 -23.59 -8.35 19.39
CA LYS A 154 -23.04 -7.25 18.59
C LYS A 154 -22.56 -7.73 17.24
N CYS A 155 -22.88 -6.97 16.19
CA CYS A 155 -22.29 -7.13 14.88
C CYS A 155 -21.03 -6.24 14.80
N LEU A 156 -19.87 -6.85 14.54
CA LEU A 156 -18.59 -6.17 14.44
C LEU A 156 -17.94 -6.44 13.08
N TYR A 157 -17.26 -5.44 12.53
CA TYR A 157 -16.42 -5.60 11.34
C TYR A 157 -15.05 -6.06 11.77
N ILE A 158 -14.71 -7.29 11.42
CA ILE A 158 -13.40 -7.91 11.70
C ILE A 158 -12.83 -8.53 10.44
N LEU A 159 -11.58 -8.96 10.51
CA LEU A 159 -10.96 -9.70 9.41
C LEU A 159 -11.76 -10.98 9.12
N PRO A 160 -11.94 -11.36 7.84
CA PRO A 160 -12.53 -12.63 7.47
C PRO A 160 -11.87 -13.78 8.22
N GLN A 161 -12.62 -14.57 8.94
CA GLN A 161 -12.11 -15.70 9.69
C GLN A 161 -13.11 -16.85 9.73
N GLY A 162 -12.59 -18.06 9.78
CA GLY A 162 -13.41 -19.26 9.83
C GLY A 162 -12.75 -20.41 10.57
N LYS A 163 -13.58 -21.30 11.12
CA LYS A 163 -13.12 -22.47 11.84
C LYS A 163 -12.46 -23.48 10.88
N HIS A 164 -11.35 -24.02 11.30
CA HIS A 164 -10.66 -25.10 10.60
C HIS A 164 -11.48 -26.40 10.64
N VAL A 165 -11.56 -27.07 9.52
CA VAL A 165 -12.23 -28.36 9.36
C VAL A 165 -11.17 -29.47 9.29
N THR A 166 -11.44 -30.60 9.92
CA THR A 166 -10.55 -31.76 9.89
C THR A 166 -10.33 -32.25 8.46
N GLY A 167 -9.08 -32.41 8.06
CA GLY A 167 -8.71 -32.82 6.72
C GLY A 167 -8.25 -31.67 5.78
N GLU A 168 -8.49 -30.42 6.15
CA GLU A 168 -7.97 -29.26 5.43
C GLU A 168 -6.60 -28.83 6.01
N SER A 169 -5.77 -28.21 5.19
CA SER A 169 -4.64 -27.41 5.68
C SER A 169 -5.16 -26.04 6.13
N LEU A 170 -4.44 -25.36 7.03
CA LEU A 170 -4.81 -23.99 7.46
C LEU A 170 -4.88 -23.02 6.27
N ARG A 171 -4.06 -23.24 5.24
CA ARG A 171 -4.09 -22.45 4.01
C ARG A 171 -5.38 -22.70 3.21
N GLN A 172 -5.81 -23.93 3.07
CA GLN A 172 -7.07 -24.29 2.42
C GLN A 172 -8.27 -23.70 3.18
N THR A 173 -8.22 -23.75 4.52
CA THR A 173 -9.23 -23.07 5.37
C THR A 173 -9.27 -21.57 5.06
N ALA A 174 -8.11 -20.91 4.94
CA ALA A 174 -8.05 -19.48 4.60
C ALA A 174 -8.64 -19.18 3.21
N GLU A 175 -8.39 -20.04 2.21
CA GLU A 175 -8.98 -19.90 0.87
C GLU A 175 -10.51 -20.07 0.89
N ARG A 176 -11.01 -21.05 1.65
CA ARG A 176 -12.45 -21.25 1.83
C ARG A 176 -13.10 -20.04 2.48
N VAL A 177 -12.50 -19.52 3.56
CA VAL A 177 -13.00 -18.33 4.26
C VAL A 177 -13.10 -17.12 3.33
N LEU A 178 -12.15 -16.95 2.42
CA LEU A 178 -12.21 -15.87 1.44
C LEU A 178 -13.32 -16.07 0.41
N LYS A 179 -13.55 -17.29 -0.06
CA LYS A 179 -14.66 -17.59 -0.96
C LYS A 179 -16.02 -17.35 -0.29
N ASP A 180 -16.12 -17.69 0.98
CA ASP A 180 -17.33 -17.46 1.78
C ASP A 180 -17.62 -15.95 1.99
N ALA A 181 -16.54 -15.15 2.18
CA ALA A 181 -16.64 -13.71 2.44
C ALA A 181 -16.89 -12.87 1.19
N GLY A 182 -16.17 -13.13 0.11
CA GLY A 182 -16.16 -12.29 -1.10
C GLY A 182 -16.71 -12.96 -2.36
N GLY A 183 -17.09 -14.25 -2.27
CA GLY A 183 -17.50 -15.03 -3.42
C GLY A 183 -16.33 -15.35 -4.37
N GLU A 184 -16.66 -15.92 -5.53
CA GLU A 184 -15.65 -16.26 -6.55
C GLU A 184 -15.05 -15.05 -7.27
N ALA A 185 -15.68 -13.88 -7.14
CA ALA A 185 -15.20 -12.64 -7.75
C ALA A 185 -13.92 -12.10 -7.05
N LEU A 186 -13.63 -12.55 -5.83
CA LEU A 186 -12.48 -12.10 -5.05
C LEU A 186 -11.20 -12.83 -5.49
N SER A 187 -10.49 -12.27 -6.45
CA SER A 187 -9.20 -12.80 -6.89
C SER A 187 -8.05 -12.23 -6.06
N VAL A 188 -7.38 -13.09 -5.29
CA VAL A 188 -6.27 -12.72 -4.40
C VAL A 188 -5.02 -13.53 -4.68
N SER A 189 -3.87 -12.99 -4.27
CA SER A 189 -2.60 -13.69 -4.24
C SER A 189 -2.09 -13.76 -2.81
N PHE A 190 -1.88 -14.95 -2.27
CA PHE A 190 -1.33 -15.12 -0.93
C PHE A 190 0.19 -15.03 -0.95
N TYR A 191 0.77 -14.48 0.10
CA TYR A 191 2.22 -14.34 0.24
C TYR A 191 2.96 -15.63 0.61
N GLY A 192 2.23 -16.68 0.93
CA GLY A 192 2.85 -17.97 1.26
C GLY A 192 1.87 -18.93 1.92
N ASN A 193 2.41 -20.07 2.36
CA ASN A 193 1.64 -21.13 3.02
C ASN A 193 1.72 -21.07 4.55
N ALA A 194 2.62 -20.25 5.08
CA ALA A 194 2.76 -20.04 6.52
C ALA A 194 1.91 -18.84 7.00
N PRO A 195 1.31 -18.92 8.20
CA PRO A 195 0.63 -17.78 8.80
C PRO A 195 1.64 -16.69 9.17
N VAL A 196 1.27 -15.43 8.94
CA VAL A 196 2.08 -14.25 9.28
C VAL A 196 1.90 -13.84 10.74
N GLY A 197 0.72 -14.12 11.31
CA GLY A 197 0.38 -13.74 12.66
C GLY A 197 -0.45 -14.80 13.36
N PHE A 198 -0.49 -14.67 14.68
CA PHE A 198 -1.20 -15.59 15.55
C PHE A 198 -1.82 -14.83 16.72
N HIS A 199 -3.09 -15.10 17.00
CA HIS A 199 -3.80 -14.56 18.15
C HIS A 199 -4.51 -15.65 18.93
N LYS A 200 -4.45 -15.57 20.25
CA LYS A 200 -5.09 -16.51 21.16
C LYS A 200 -6.18 -15.79 21.95
N TYR A 201 -7.41 -16.23 21.81
CA TYR A 201 -8.58 -15.67 22.46
C TYR A 201 -9.25 -16.69 23.37
N LYS A 202 -9.47 -16.35 24.63
CA LYS A 202 -10.23 -17.19 25.58
C LYS A 202 -11.70 -16.79 25.53
N TYR A 203 -12.56 -17.78 25.39
CA TYR A 203 -13.99 -17.53 25.44
C TYR A 203 -14.43 -17.08 26.83
N PRO A 204 -15.42 -16.17 26.93
CA PRO A 204 -16.07 -15.86 28.20
C PRO A 204 -16.60 -17.15 28.89
N SER A 205 -16.63 -17.16 30.20
CA SER A 205 -17.06 -18.36 30.96
C SER A 205 -18.43 -18.88 30.56
N THR A 206 -19.34 -17.98 30.20
CA THR A 206 -20.71 -18.29 29.74
C THR A 206 -20.77 -18.94 28.37
N ALA A 207 -19.75 -18.73 27.51
CA ALA A 207 -19.72 -19.24 26.13
C ALA A 207 -18.80 -20.48 25.98
N ARG A 208 -18.13 -20.92 27.04
CA ARG A 208 -17.28 -22.12 27.03
C ARG A 208 -18.13 -23.38 27.06
N GLN A 209 -17.94 -24.21 26.03
CA GLN A 209 -18.53 -25.55 25.97
C GLN A 209 -17.41 -26.59 26.10
N GLU A 210 -17.00 -27.21 24.99
CA GLU A 210 -15.94 -28.23 24.97
C GLU A 210 -14.53 -27.60 24.81
N THR A 211 -14.45 -26.36 24.39
CA THR A 211 -13.19 -25.66 24.10
C THR A 211 -13.02 -24.43 24.98
N VAL A 212 -11.79 -24.16 25.37
CA VAL A 212 -11.43 -23.04 26.27
C VAL A 212 -11.41 -21.72 25.51
N GLY A 213 -11.16 -21.77 24.20
CA GLY A 213 -11.03 -20.58 23.37
C GLY A 213 -10.61 -20.91 21.95
N ALA A 214 -10.30 -19.88 21.19
CA ALA A 214 -9.85 -19.94 19.81
C ALA A 214 -8.38 -19.56 19.66
N LYS A 215 -7.70 -20.23 18.72
CA LYS A 215 -6.39 -19.86 18.20
C LYS A 215 -6.57 -19.48 16.75
N ILE A 216 -6.33 -18.21 16.42
CA ILE A 216 -6.53 -17.65 15.10
C ILE A 216 -5.17 -17.48 14.42
N PHE A 217 -4.99 -18.07 13.28
CA PHE A 217 -3.79 -17.97 12.44
C PHE A 217 -4.08 -17.07 11.24
N PHE A 218 -3.35 -15.98 11.12
CA PHE A 218 -3.58 -14.98 10.08
C PHE A 218 -2.69 -15.21 8.87
N PHE A 219 -3.32 -15.26 7.70
CA PHE A 219 -2.65 -15.30 6.40
C PHE A 219 -2.79 -13.95 5.71
N ARG A 220 -1.69 -13.48 5.11
CA ARG A 220 -1.67 -12.24 4.37
C ARG A 220 -1.81 -12.51 2.87
N CYS A 221 -2.64 -11.74 2.20
CA CYS A 221 -2.83 -11.82 0.76
C CYS A 221 -3.07 -10.43 0.15
N VAL A 222 -2.75 -10.30 -1.12
CA VAL A 222 -2.93 -9.08 -1.90
C VAL A 222 -4.06 -9.28 -2.90
N LEU A 223 -4.88 -8.27 -3.04
CA LEU A 223 -5.92 -8.21 -4.05
C LEU A 223 -5.29 -8.07 -5.45
N LYS A 224 -5.71 -8.89 -6.40
CA LYS A 224 -5.27 -8.77 -7.79
C LYS A 224 -5.97 -7.58 -8.47
N PRO A 225 -5.27 -6.84 -9.37
CA PRO A 225 -5.83 -5.64 -10.03
C PRO A 225 -7.11 -5.89 -10.84
N GLN A 226 -7.31 -7.12 -11.29
CA GLN A 226 -8.45 -7.52 -12.12
C GLN A 226 -9.72 -7.84 -11.31
N THR A 227 -9.67 -7.69 -9.99
CA THR A 227 -10.83 -8.01 -9.15
C THR A 227 -11.92 -6.97 -9.34
N ALA A 228 -13.10 -7.42 -9.79
CA ALA A 228 -14.28 -6.58 -9.88
C ALA A 228 -14.74 -6.09 -8.49
N ASN A 229 -15.49 -5.00 -8.44
CA ASN A 229 -16.09 -4.51 -7.20
C ASN A 229 -16.88 -5.63 -6.52
N ILE A 230 -16.52 -5.93 -5.28
CA ILE A 230 -17.17 -6.98 -4.51
C ILE A 230 -18.45 -6.41 -3.95
N SER A 231 -19.57 -6.87 -4.48
CA SER A 231 -20.91 -6.49 -4.02
C SER A 231 -21.38 -7.33 -2.83
N GLY A 232 -20.50 -7.74 -1.95
CA GLY A 232 -20.87 -8.45 -0.72
C GLY A 232 -21.70 -7.56 0.19
N LYS A 233 -22.88 -8.04 0.64
CA LYS A 233 -23.75 -7.25 1.54
C LYS A 233 -23.09 -6.88 2.86
N ASN A 234 -22.11 -7.67 3.34
CA ASN A 234 -21.49 -7.57 4.66
C ASN A 234 -19.98 -7.29 4.59
N VAL A 235 -19.51 -6.64 3.54
CA VAL A 235 -18.08 -6.37 3.29
C VAL A 235 -17.82 -4.87 3.30
N LYS A 236 -16.71 -4.47 3.93
CA LYS A 236 -16.16 -3.09 3.91
C LYS A 236 -14.67 -3.13 3.58
N TRP A 237 -14.23 -2.06 2.92
CA TRP A 237 -12.82 -1.84 2.58
C TRP A 237 -12.25 -0.62 3.32
#